data_ea219e35fe34afca67d7a9fa0455fe2a
#
_entry.id   ea219e35fe34afca67d7a9fa0455fe2a
#
_cell.length_a   1.000
_cell.length_b   1.000
_cell.length_c   1.000
_cell.angle_alpha   90.00
_cell.angle_beta   90.00
_cell.angle_gamma   90.00
#
_symmetry.space_group_name_H-M   'P 1'
#
loop_
_entity.id
_entity.type
_entity.pdbx_description
1 polymer ?
#
loop_
_entity_poly.entity_id
_entity_poly.type
_entity_poly.pdbx_seq_one_letter_code
_entity_poly.pdbx_strand_id
1 'polypeptide(L)'
;MCDQTFAAATFGPCEKCQEVGPLRNLYINTEQINYCSLCVEMMATEGLQENETVSSLRDEAETLKGKLEEERAKLHDVELHQVAERTEALGQFVMKTRRTLKGHGNKVLCMDWCRDKRRIVSSSQDGKVIVWDAFTTNKEHAVTMPCTWVMACAYAPSGCAVACGGLDNKCSVYPLTFDKNESMAAKKKSVAMHTNYLSACSFTNSDMQILTSSGDGTCALWDVESGQLLQSFHGHGADVLCLDLAPSETGHTFVSGGCDKKAMIWDMRSGQCIQSFETHESDINSVRYFPSGDAFASGSDDATCRLYDLRADREVAVYSKDSIIFGASSVDFSLSGRLLFAGYNDYTINVWDVLKGTRVSILFGHENRVSTLRVSPDGTAFCSGSWDHTLRIWA
;
A
#
# COMPACT_ATOMS: atom_id res chain seq x y z
N MET A 1 33.88 -41.42 15.23
CA MET A 1 34.50 -41.41 16.57
C MET A 1 34.18 -40.03 17.14
N CYS A 2 33.12 -39.99 17.96
CA CYS A 2 32.69 -38.76 18.66
C CYS A 2 33.42 -38.73 20.00
N ASP A 3 34.33 -37.78 20.16
CA ASP A 3 34.80 -37.41 21.49
C ASP A 3 33.80 -36.47 22.13
N GLN A 4 33.01 -37.05 23.03
CA GLN A 4 32.26 -36.28 24.03
C GLN A 4 33.20 -36.02 25.20
N THR A 5 33.85 -34.91 25.20
CA THR A 5 34.48 -34.35 26.41
C THR A 5 33.37 -33.80 27.32
N PHE A 6 33.08 -34.55 28.37
CA PHE A 6 32.31 -34.06 29.52
C PHE A 6 33.08 -32.90 30.16
N ALA A 7 32.61 -31.67 29.95
CA ALA A 7 33.09 -30.53 30.71
C ALA A 7 32.70 -30.70 32.18
N ALA A 8 33.70 -30.79 33.06
CA ALA A 8 33.52 -30.83 34.50
C ALA A 8 32.77 -29.56 34.95
N ALA A 9 31.70 -29.74 35.71
CA ALA A 9 30.99 -28.63 36.28
C ALA A 9 31.91 -27.79 37.17
N THR A 10 32.26 -26.61 36.70
CA THR A 10 33.04 -25.64 37.49
C THR A 10 32.14 -25.02 38.56
N PHE A 11 32.45 -25.21 39.82
CA PHE A 11 31.86 -24.51 40.92
C PHE A 11 32.51 -23.14 41.07
N GLY A 12 31.73 -22.07 40.92
CA GLY A 12 32.19 -20.69 41.08
C GLY A 12 31.02 -19.79 41.51
N PRO A 13 31.28 -18.57 42.01
CA PRO A 13 30.22 -17.62 42.32
C PRO A 13 29.49 -17.20 41.02
N CYS A 14 28.17 -17.20 41.09
CA CYS A 14 27.34 -16.66 39.99
C CYS A 14 27.56 -15.15 39.87
N GLU A 15 27.85 -14.67 38.68
CA GLU A 15 28.13 -13.25 38.42
C GLU A 15 27.00 -12.28 38.84
N LYS A 16 25.76 -12.76 38.90
CA LYS A 16 24.59 -11.94 39.26
C LYS A 16 24.17 -12.05 40.72
N CYS A 17 24.25 -13.22 41.38
CA CYS A 17 23.78 -13.39 42.75
C CYS A 17 24.89 -13.66 43.79
N GLN A 18 26.15 -13.83 43.32
CA GLN A 18 27.34 -14.15 44.14
C GLN A 18 27.22 -15.45 44.98
N GLU A 19 26.28 -16.30 44.67
CA GLU A 19 26.16 -17.61 45.36
C GLU A 19 26.99 -18.69 44.66
N VAL A 20 27.52 -19.63 45.42
CA VAL A 20 28.31 -20.77 44.94
C VAL A 20 27.40 -21.95 44.64
N GLY A 21 27.32 -22.31 43.34
CA GLY A 21 26.49 -23.43 42.89
C GLY A 21 26.89 -23.95 41.50
N PRO A 22 26.29 -25.04 41.01
CA PRO A 22 26.56 -25.53 39.66
C PRO A 22 26.14 -24.53 38.61
N LEU A 23 27.10 -24.09 37.77
CA LEU A 23 26.87 -23.14 36.70
C LEU A 23 26.40 -23.84 35.43
N ARG A 24 25.39 -23.30 34.79
CA ARG A 24 24.95 -23.68 33.45
C ARG A 24 25.29 -22.57 32.45
N ASN A 25 25.83 -22.92 31.32
CA ASN A 25 26.17 -22.00 30.26
C ASN A 25 24.94 -21.77 29.38
N LEU A 26 24.44 -20.55 29.31
CA LEU A 26 23.43 -20.11 28.37
C LEU A 26 24.02 -19.08 27.39
N TYR A 27 23.76 -19.28 26.11
CA TYR A 27 24.12 -18.31 25.06
C TYR A 27 22.93 -17.37 24.80
N ILE A 28 23.12 -16.11 25.10
CA ILE A 28 22.17 -15.04 24.75
C ILE A 28 22.94 -13.99 23.96
N ASN A 29 22.52 -13.76 22.70
CA ASN A 29 23.11 -12.74 21.81
C ASN A 29 24.65 -12.78 21.66
N THR A 30 25.21 -13.98 21.41
CA THR A 30 26.65 -14.21 21.24
C THR A 30 27.55 -13.98 22.45
N GLU A 31 27.04 -13.61 23.61
CA GLU A 31 27.79 -13.53 24.86
C GLU A 31 27.48 -14.75 25.74
N GLN A 32 28.54 -15.35 26.27
CA GLN A 32 28.41 -16.48 27.20
C GLN A 32 28.33 -15.94 28.62
N ILE A 33 27.15 -16.05 29.22
CA ILE A 33 26.89 -15.64 30.60
C ILE A 33 26.65 -16.87 31.47
N ASN A 34 27.35 -16.94 32.58
CA ASN A 34 27.24 -18.06 33.52
C ASN A 34 26.21 -17.75 34.61
N TYR A 35 25.16 -18.55 34.67
CA TYR A 35 24.11 -18.46 35.68
C TYR A 35 24.08 -19.71 36.56
N CYS A 36 23.76 -19.56 37.84
CA CYS A 36 23.50 -20.70 38.72
C CYS A 36 22.10 -21.28 38.46
N SER A 37 21.85 -22.52 38.93
CA SER A 37 20.56 -23.18 38.74
C SER A 37 19.38 -22.39 39.29
N LEU A 38 19.58 -21.65 40.39
CA LEU A 38 18.55 -20.80 40.99
C LEU A 38 18.19 -19.60 40.09
N CYS A 39 19.19 -18.98 39.46
CA CYS A 39 18.94 -17.88 38.50
C CYS A 39 18.22 -18.38 37.24
N VAL A 40 18.47 -19.61 36.79
CA VAL A 40 17.75 -20.21 35.66
C VAL A 40 16.29 -20.52 36.00
N GLU A 41 16.04 -20.99 37.24
CA GLU A 41 14.67 -21.22 37.74
C GLU A 41 13.92 -19.90 37.95
N MET A 42 14.58 -18.85 38.47
CA MET A 42 13.97 -17.51 38.56
C MET A 42 13.65 -16.91 37.20
N MET A 43 14.50 -17.04 36.20
CA MET A 43 14.19 -16.61 34.83
C MET A 43 13.04 -17.41 34.21
N ALA A 44 12.93 -18.67 34.52
CA ALA A 44 11.79 -19.51 34.08
C ALA A 44 10.46 -19.11 34.75
N THR A 45 10.51 -18.71 36.05
CA THR A 45 9.33 -18.20 36.75
C THR A 45 8.96 -16.76 36.33
N GLU A 46 9.94 -15.90 36.03
CA GLU A 46 9.67 -14.57 35.43
C GLU A 46 9.01 -14.71 34.05
N GLY A 47 9.48 -15.63 33.22
CA GLY A 47 8.85 -15.92 31.92
C GLY A 47 7.42 -16.47 32.03
N LEU A 48 7.09 -17.21 33.10
CA LEU A 48 5.74 -17.65 33.39
C LEU A 48 4.84 -16.50 33.84
N GLN A 49 5.36 -15.56 34.66
CA GLN A 49 4.65 -14.36 35.06
C GLN A 49 4.41 -13.39 33.91
N GLU A 50 5.36 -13.23 32.97
CA GLU A 50 5.17 -12.43 31.76
C GLU A 50 4.09 -13.03 30.85
N ASN A 51 4.01 -14.35 30.73
CA ASN A 51 2.95 -15.01 29.95
C ASN A 51 1.56 -14.87 30.60
N GLU A 52 1.47 -14.91 31.94
CA GLU A 52 0.21 -14.64 32.65
C GLU A 52 -0.23 -13.18 32.50
N THR A 53 0.68 -12.23 32.58
CA THR A 53 0.37 -10.80 32.36
C THR A 53 -0.03 -10.53 30.90
N VAL A 54 0.58 -11.16 29.91
CA VAL A 54 0.21 -11.03 28.49
C VAL A 54 -1.17 -11.62 28.23
N SER A 55 -1.50 -12.78 28.84
CA SER A 55 -2.86 -13.36 28.76
C SER A 55 -3.89 -12.43 29.38
N SER A 56 -3.63 -11.93 30.59
CA SER A 56 -4.51 -10.97 31.27
C SER A 56 -4.74 -9.70 30.47
N LEU A 57 -3.69 -9.15 29.85
CA LEU A 57 -3.79 -7.98 28.98
C LEU A 57 -4.59 -8.24 27.69
N ARG A 58 -4.50 -9.45 27.14
CA ARG A 58 -5.33 -9.85 26.01
C ARG A 58 -6.80 -9.95 26.39
N ASP A 59 -7.13 -10.59 27.52
CA ASP A 59 -8.48 -10.70 28.02
C ASP A 59 -9.08 -9.33 28.35
N GLU A 60 -8.27 -8.42 28.91
CA GLU A 60 -8.65 -7.02 29.12
C GLU A 60 -8.92 -6.30 27.82
N ALA A 61 -8.06 -6.47 26.82
CA ALA A 61 -8.21 -5.87 25.50
C ALA A 61 -9.48 -6.36 24.79
N GLU A 62 -9.80 -7.65 24.85
CA GLU A 62 -11.04 -8.21 24.32
C GLU A 62 -12.28 -7.69 25.08
N THR A 63 -12.19 -7.58 26.39
CA THR A 63 -13.25 -6.99 27.21
C THR A 63 -13.49 -5.52 26.87
N LEU A 64 -12.43 -4.75 26.65
CA LEU A 64 -12.52 -3.35 26.24
C LEU A 64 -13.07 -3.22 24.82
N LYS A 65 -12.68 -4.11 23.90
CA LYS A 65 -13.27 -4.18 22.54
C LYS A 65 -14.79 -4.40 22.62
N GLY A 66 -15.23 -5.40 23.40
CA GLY A 66 -16.65 -5.67 23.57
C GLY A 66 -17.42 -4.48 24.15
N LYS A 67 -16.87 -3.78 25.15
CA LYS A 67 -17.46 -2.55 25.70
C LYS A 67 -17.51 -1.42 24.65
N LEU A 68 -16.46 -1.29 23.84
CA LEU A 68 -16.42 -0.30 22.77
C LEU A 68 -17.52 -0.57 21.72
N GLU A 69 -17.71 -1.83 21.34
CA GLU A 69 -18.77 -2.25 20.42
C GLU A 69 -20.17 -2.01 21.00
N GLU A 70 -20.37 -2.29 22.29
CA GLU A 70 -21.62 -1.97 22.99
C GLU A 70 -21.90 -0.48 23.03
N GLU A 71 -20.90 0.36 23.32
CA GLU A 71 -21.06 1.83 23.31
C GLU A 71 -21.28 2.37 21.89
N ARG A 72 -20.60 1.81 20.88
CA ARG A 72 -20.84 2.14 19.46
C ARG A 72 -22.25 1.78 19.04
N ALA A 73 -22.79 0.65 19.46
CA ALA A 73 -24.17 0.24 19.16
C ALA A 73 -25.23 1.16 19.79
N LYS A 74 -24.88 1.87 20.87
CA LYS A 74 -25.75 2.87 21.51
C LYS A 74 -25.73 4.23 20.79
N LEU A 75 -24.65 4.51 20.05
CA LEU A 75 -24.57 5.70 19.21
C LEU A 75 -25.47 5.46 18.01
N HIS A 76 -26.63 6.12 17.99
CA HIS A 76 -27.51 6.14 16.81
C HIS A 76 -26.88 7.01 15.71
N ASP A 77 -25.78 6.54 15.12
CA ASP A 77 -25.19 7.16 13.96
C ASP A 77 -26.15 7.00 12.77
N VAL A 78 -26.33 8.09 12.05
CA VAL A 78 -27.11 8.10 10.83
C VAL A 78 -26.30 7.37 9.76
N GLU A 79 -26.83 6.29 9.22
CA GLU A 79 -26.16 5.57 8.15
C GLU A 79 -25.96 6.45 6.91
N LEU A 80 -24.88 6.23 6.17
CA LEU A 80 -24.49 7.06 5.03
C LEU A 80 -25.63 7.20 4.00
N HIS A 81 -26.42 6.15 3.76
CA HIS A 81 -27.55 6.18 2.83
C HIS A 81 -28.69 7.12 3.29
N GLN A 82 -28.94 7.25 4.60
CA GLN A 82 -29.96 8.15 5.14
C GLN A 82 -29.56 9.63 4.96
N VAL A 83 -28.28 9.94 5.08
CA VAL A 83 -27.75 11.27 4.75
C VAL A 83 -27.86 11.52 3.25
N ALA A 84 -27.60 10.50 2.45
CA ALA A 84 -27.66 10.56 1.00
C ALA A 84 -29.06 10.76 0.43
N GLU A 85 -30.13 10.39 1.16
CA GLU A 85 -31.51 10.66 0.75
C GLU A 85 -31.82 12.15 0.57
N ARG A 86 -31.16 13.00 1.39
CA ARG A 86 -31.30 14.46 1.34
C ARG A 86 -30.50 15.12 0.22
N THR A 87 -29.60 14.39 -0.43
CA THR A 87 -28.77 14.92 -1.53
C THR A 87 -29.42 14.64 -2.88
N GLU A 88 -29.41 15.64 -3.76
CA GLU A 88 -29.89 15.48 -5.13
C GLU A 88 -29.12 14.36 -5.87
N ALA A 89 -29.87 13.63 -6.69
CA ALA A 89 -29.27 12.62 -7.57
C ALA A 89 -28.36 13.33 -8.59
N LEU A 90 -27.21 12.70 -8.88
CA LEU A 90 -26.36 13.17 -9.95
C LEU A 90 -27.14 13.06 -11.28
N GLY A 91 -27.12 14.15 -12.08
CA GLY A 91 -27.68 14.16 -13.42
C GLY A 91 -26.99 13.15 -14.35
N GLN A 92 -27.48 13.06 -15.58
CA GLN A 92 -26.83 12.19 -16.58
C GLN A 92 -25.34 12.60 -16.73
N PHE A 93 -24.48 11.62 -16.47
CA PHE A 93 -23.05 11.79 -16.46
C PHE A 93 -22.47 11.06 -17.68
N VAL A 94 -21.89 11.81 -18.60
CA VAL A 94 -21.31 11.26 -19.83
C VAL A 94 -19.83 11.60 -19.87
N MET A 95 -19.00 10.60 -19.63
CA MET A 95 -17.55 10.68 -19.88
C MET A 95 -17.18 9.96 -21.17
N LYS A 96 -16.24 10.51 -21.91
CA LYS A 96 -15.73 9.95 -23.16
C LYS A 96 -14.21 9.91 -23.16
N THR A 97 -13.66 8.93 -23.86
CA THR A 97 -12.22 8.92 -24.16
C THR A 97 -11.85 10.15 -24.99
N ARG A 98 -11.03 11.03 -24.41
CA ARG A 98 -10.52 12.23 -25.07
C ARG A 98 -9.23 11.99 -25.81
N ARG A 99 -8.37 11.14 -25.25
CA ARG A 99 -7.05 10.79 -25.80
C ARG A 99 -6.73 9.33 -25.54
N THR A 100 -5.97 8.73 -26.43
CA THR A 100 -5.41 7.37 -26.27
C THR A 100 -3.91 7.45 -26.45
N LEU A 101 -3.14 7.05 -25.43
CA LEU A 101 -1.70 6.99 -25.44
C LEU A 101 -1.27 5.61 -25.91
N LYS A 102 -0.62 5.54 -27.07
CA LYS A 102 -0.16 4.28 -27.68
C LYS A 102 1.36 4.24 -27.77
N GLY A 103 1.96 3.12 -27.35
CA GLY A 103 3.39 2.96 -27.50
C GLY A 103 4.07 2.02 -26.54
N HIS A 104 3.37 1.44 -25.56
CA HIS A 104 3.81 0.25 -24.87
C HIS A 104 3.67 -0.97 -25.78
N GLY A 105 4.63 -1.90 -25.68
CA GLY A 105 4.64 -3.14 -26.47
C GLY A 105 3.95 -4.30 -25.76
N ASN A 106 3.52 -4.11 -24.50
CA ASN A 106 2.83 -5.12 -23.70
C ASN A 106 1.91 -4.45 -22.68
N LYS A 107 1.31 -5.21 -21.78
CA LYS A 107 0.37 -4.78 -20.73
C LYS A 107 0.88 -3.58 -19.97
N VAL A 108 0.09 -2.52 -19.87
CA VAL A 108 0.31 -1.43 -18.92
C VAL A 108 -0.04 -1.95 -17.53
N LEU A 109 0.82 -1.73 -16.55
CA LEU A 109 0.65 -2.24 -15.19
C LEU A 109 0.36 -1.14 -14.17
N CYS A 110 1.04 -0.01 -14.26
CA CYS A 110 0.87 1.11 -13.36
C CYS A 110 0.97 2.45 -14.09
N MET A 111 0.40 3.49 -13.51
CA MET A 111 0.53 4.86 -13.99
C MET A 111 0.37 5.85 -12.85
N ASP A 112 0.94 7.04 -13.04
CA ASP A 112 0.81 8.15 -12.10
C ASP A 112 0.83 9.49 -12.82
N TRP A 113 0.15 10.49 -12.24
CA TRP A 113 0.15 11.87 -12.73
C TRP A 113 1.26 12.70 -12.12
N CYS A 114 1.87 13.56 -12.93
CA CYS A 114 2.67 14.67 -12.42
C CYS A 114 1.74 15.73 -11.79
N ARG A 115 2.20 16.39 -10.74
CA ARG A 115 1.47 17.53 -10.12
C ARG A 115 1.26 18.72 -11.06
N ASP A 116 2.00 18.78 -12.17
CA ASP A 116 1.81 19.79 -13.21
C ASP A 116 0.52 19.62 -14.04
N LYS A 117 -0.24 18.53 -13.79
CA LYS A 117 -1.51 18.19 -14.45
C LYS A 117 -1.40 17.87 -15.95
N ARG A 118 -0.17 17.83 -16.46
CA ARG A 118 0.11 17.67 -17.88
C ARG A 118 0.79 16.33 -18.20
N ARG A 119 1.68 15.89 -17.34
CA ARG A 119 2.50 14.70 -17.59
C ARG A 119 1.98 13.48 -16.85
N ILE A 120 2.14 12.34 -17.50
CA ILE A 120 1.82 11.03 -16.95
C ILE A 120 3.04 10.14 -17.09
N VAL A 121 3.38 9.39 -16.04
CA VAL A 121 4.30 8.25 -16.11
C VAL A 121 3.51 6.96 -16.19
N SER A 122 3.95 6.02 -16.98
CA SER A 122 3.37 4.67 -17.04
C SER A 122 4.46 3.61 -17.14
N SER A 123 4.18 2.46 -16.55
CA SER A 123 5.05 1.28 -16.57
C SER A 123 4.32 0.06 -17.15
N SER A 124 5.09 -0.85 -17.73
CA SER A 124 4.55 -1.97 -18.49
C SER A 124 5.35 -3.26 -18.29
N GLN A 125 4.71 -4.36 -18.64
CA GLN A 125 5.32 -5.69 -18.71
C GLN A 125 6.47 -5.75 -19.74
N ASP A 126 6.50 -4.84 -20.74
CA ASP A 126 7.59 -4.75 -21.72
C ASP A 126 8.92 -4.25 -21.17
N GLY A 127 8.97 -3.93 -19.87
CA GLY A 127 10.14 -3.38 -19.21
C GLY A 127 10.34 -1.88 -19.45
N LYS A 128 9.38 -1.20 -20.08
CA LYS A 128 9.48 0.23 -20.36
C LYS A 128 8.72 1.07 -19.35
N VAL A 129 9.31 2.19 -19.03
CA VAL A 129 8.68 3.31 -18.32
C VAL A 129 8.65 4.49 -19.27
N ILE A 130 7.48 5.04 -19.52
CA ILE A 130 7.28 6.12 -20.49
C ILE A 130 6.64 7.31 -19.77
N VAL A 131 7.18 8.49 -20.03
CA VAL A 131 6.58 9.78 -19.63
C VAL A 131 5.89 10.38 -20.85
N TRP A 132 4.63 10.73 -20.67
CA TRP A 132 3.74 11.22 -21.71
C TRP A 132 3.32 12.66 -21.43
N ASP A 133 3.11 13.43 -22.48
CA ASP A 133 2.28 14.63 -22.46
C ASP A 133 0.82 14.22 -22.70
N ALA A 134 -0.03 14.42 -21.71
CA ALA A 134 -1.44 13.99 -21.72
C ALA A 134 -2.29 14.75 -22.78
N PHE A 135 -1.89 15.95 -23.16
CA PHE A 135 -2.61 16.78 -24.13
C PHE A 135 -2.22 16.47 -25.57
N THR A 136 -0.91 16.33 -25.81
CA THR A 136 -0.38 16.10 -27.17
C THR A 136 -0.24 14.62 -27.52
N THR A 137 -0.34 13.73 -26.50
CA THR A 137 -0.11 12.28 -26.61
C THR A 137 1.33 11.87 -26.95
N ASN A 138 2.25 12.82 -26.96
CA ASN A 138 3.65 12.60 -27.27
C ASN A 138 4.36 11.92 -26.10
N LYS A 139 5.35 11.08 -26.44
CA LYS A 139 6.31 10.54 -25.47
C LYS A 139 7.39 11.61 -25.23
N GLU A 140 7.50 12.09 -24.01
CA GLU A 140 8.56 13.03 -23.64
C GLU A 140 9.84 12.29 -23.25
N HIS A 141 9.70 11.20 -22.46
CA HIS A 141 10.80 10.35 -22.06
C HIS A 141 10.42 8.88 -22.12
N ALA A 142 11.40 8.03 -22.32
CA ALA A 142 11.24 6.58 -22.25
C ALA A 142 12.52 5.95 -21.69
N VAL A 143 12.37 5.05 -20.74
CA VAL A 143 13.45 4.23 -20.17
C VAL A 143 13.10 2.77 -20.33
N THR A 144 14.09 1.97 -20.70
CA THR A 144 13.98 0.50 -20.64
C THR A 144 14.69 0.01 -19.38
N MET A 145 13.93 -0.65 -18.55
CA MET A 145 14.42 -1.28 -17.32
C MET A 145 15.21 -2.55 -17.66
N PRO A 146 16.16 -2.94 -16.81
CA PRO A 146 16.89 -4.21 -17.00
C PRO A 146 15.99 -5.44 -16.78
N CYS A 147 14.83 -5.27 -16.17
CA CYS A 147 13.84 -6.33 -15.97
C CYS A 147 12.55 -6.06 -16.77
N THR A 148 11.84 -7.11 -17.13
CA THR A 148 10.45 -7.07 -17.56
C THR A 148 9.53 -7.02 -16.33
N TRP A 149 8.22 -6.75 -16.51
CA TRP A 149 7.24 -6.61 -15.43
C TRP A 149 7.57 -5.47 -14.46
N VAL A 150 7.53 -4.24 -14.96
CA VAL A 150 7.62 -3.04 -14.14
C VAL A 150 6.23 -2.75 -13.55
N MET A 151 6.02 -3.19 -12.29
CA MET A 151 4.70 -3.22 -11.67
C MET A 151 4.34 -1.90 -10.98
N ALA A 152 5.35 -1.11 -10.60
CA ALA A 152 5.19 0.13 -9.88
C ALA A 152 5.82 1.29 -10.61
N CYS A 153 5.15 2.44 -10.61
CA CYS A 153 5.74 3.72 -11.00
C CYS A 153 5.10 4.87 -10.22
N ALA A 154 5.86 5.90 -9.96
CA ALA A 154 5.41 7.11 -9.28
C ALA A 154 6.11 8.35 -9.83
N TYR A 155 5.41 9.48 -9.86
CA TYR A 155 5.98 10.77 -10.21
C TYR A 155 6.43 11.52 -8.94
N ALA A 156 7.62 12.09 -8.96
CA ALA A 156 8.09 12.91 -7.85
C ALA A 156 7.27 14.21 -7.73
N PRO A 157 6.99 14.70 -6.51
CA PRO A 157 6.21 15.91 -6.28
C PRO A 157 6.73 17.15 -7.03
N SER A 158 8.04 17.29 -7.18
CA SER A 158 8.65 18.38 -7.96
C SER A 158 8.43 18.26 -9.47
N GLY A 159 8.07 17.09 -9.97
CA GLY A 159 8.02 16.80 -11.40
C GLY A 159 9.39 16.58 -12.06
N CYS A 160 10.47 16.49 -11.27
CA CYS A 160 11.84 16.36 -11.78
C CYS A 160 12.38 14.92 -11.80
N ALA A 161 11.63 13.95 -11.29
CA ALA A 161 12.03 12.55 -11.26
C ALA A 161 10.84 11.62 -11.35
N VAL A 162 11.10 10.37 -11.72
CA VAL A 162 10.15 9.27 -11.67
C VAL A 162 10.79 8.08 -10.97
N ALA A 163 10.02 7.38 -10.13
CA ALA A 163 10.42 6.12 -9.52
C ALA A 163 9.74 4.96 -10.22
N CYS A 164 10.40 3.82 -10.32
CA CYS A 164 9.79 2.60 -10.84
C CYS A 164 10.54 1.36 -10.37
N GLY A 165 9.85 0.22 -10.44
CA GLY A 165 10.39 -1.09 -10.11
C GLY A 165 9.37 -2.22 -10.31
N GLY A 166 9.77 -3.44 -10.05
CA GLY A 166 8.93 -4.62 -10.26
C GLY A 166 9.62 -5.91 -9.86
N LEU A 167 9.72 -6.87 -10.77
CA LEU A 167 10.33 -8.19 -10.51
C LEU A 167 11.84 -8.16 -10.26
N ASP A 168 12.49 -7.02 -10.40
CA ASP A 168 13.88 -6.84 -9.96
C ASP A 168 14.02 -6.59 -8.46
N ASN A 169 12.92 -6.55 -7.72
CA ASN A 169 12.85 -6.32 -6.28
C ASN A 169 13.38 -4.94 -5.84
N LYS A 170 13.64 -4.05 -6.79
CA LYS A 170 14.26 -2.75 -6.54
C LYS A 170 13.32 -1.62 -6.91
N CYS A 171 13.41 -0.52 -6.16
CA CYS A 171 12.90 0.75 -6.58
C CYS A 171 14.04 1.63 -7.09
N SER A 172 13.93 2.09 -8.32
CA SER A 172 14.92 2.95 -8.97
C SER A 172 14.31 4.30 -9.30
N VAL A 173 15.03 5.37 -8.97
CA VAL A 173 14.64 6.74 -9.27
C VAL A 173 15.44 7.23 -10.48
N TYR A 174 14.75 7.79 -11.45
CA TYR A 174 15.29 8.36 -12.69
C TYR A 174 15.02 9.86 -12.70
N PRO A 175 16.06 10.71 -12.57
CA PRO A 175 15.90 12.14 -12.79
C PRO A 175 15.47 12.44 -14.23
N LEU A 176 14.48 13.32 -14.38
CA LEU A 176 14.04 13.84 -15.67
C LEU A 176 14.88 15.08 -16.00
N THR A 177 15.90 14.94 -16.84
CA THR A 177 16.68 16.06 -17.34
C THR A 177 16.13 16.50 -18.70
N PHE A 178 15.92 17.80 -18.86
CA PHE A 178 15.44 18.37 -20.11
C PHE A 178 16.56 18.54 -21.17
N ASP A 179 17.80 18.18 -20.83
CA ASP A 179 18.92 18.16 -21.77
C ASP A 179 18.80 16.99 -22.74
N LYS A 180 18.58 17.29 -24.00
CA LYS A 180 18.38 16.33 -25.08
C LYS A 180 19.56 15.37 -25.33
N ASN A 181 20.71 15.63 -24.72
CA ASN A 181 21.95 14.88 -24.95
C ASN A 181 22.27 13.85 -23.85
N GLU A 182 21.49 13.78 -22.75
CA GLU A 182 21.75 12.82 -21.66
C GLU A 182 20.64 11.79 -21.58
N SER A 183 21.03 10.50 -21.56
CA SER A 183 20.10 9.41 -21.35
C SER A 183 19.63 9.37 -19.90
N MET A 184 18.31 9.32 -19.67
CA MET A 184 17.71 9.07 -18.34
C MET A 184 18.33 7.84 -17.63
N ALA A 185 18.69 6.82 -18.41
CA ALA A 185 19.26 5.58 -17.88
C ALA A 185 20.63 5.78 -17.23
N ALA A 186 21.38 6.80 -17.64
CA ALA A 186 22.73 7.07 -17.14
C ALA A 186 22.75 7.62 -15.69
N LYS A 187 21.65 8.25 -15.25
CA LYS A 187 21.51 8.87 -13.92
C LYS A 187 20.63 8.05 -12.96
N LYS A 188 20.40 6.78 -13.28
CA LYS A 188 19.62 5.86 -12.45
C LYS A 188 20.21 5.77 -11.05
N LYS A 189 19.34 5.91 -10.03
CA LYS A 189 19.65 5.65 -8.63
C LYS A 189 18.78 4.51 -8.10
N SER A 190 19.38 3.43 -7.62
CA SER A 190 18.64 2.40 -6.88
C SER A 190 18.46 2.86 -5.44
N VAL A 191 17.23 3.03 -5.01
CA VAL A 191 16.89 3.62 -3.71
C VAL A 191 16.42 2.58 -2.72
N ALA A 192 15.63 1.60 -3.18
CA ALA A 192 15.05 0.57 -2.33
C ALA A 192 15.35 -0.82 -2.86
N MET A 193 15.48 -1.78 -1.93
CA MET A 193 15.67 -3.20 -2.26
C MET A 193 14.89 -4.06 -1.28
N HIS A 194 13.92 -4.79 -1.81
CA HIS A 194 13.12 -5.78 -1.09
C HIS A 194 13.64 -7.20 -1.35
N THR A 195 13.12 -8.18 -0.61
CA THR A 195 13.44 -9.60 -0.80
C THR A 195 12.56 -10.27 -1.85
N ASN A 196 11.47 -9.63 -2.26
CA ASN A 196 10.56 -10.07 -3.33
C ASN A 196 10.18 -8.86 -4.22
N TYR A 197 9.33 -9.07 -5.21
CA TYR A 197 8.96 -8.04 -6.18
C TYR A 197 8.40 -6.76 -5.54
N LEU A 198 8.66 -5.63 -6.19
CA LEU A 198 8.06 -4.34 -5.84
C LEU A 198 6.66 -4.25 -6.45
N SER A 199 5.63 -4.10 -5.63
CA SER A 199 4.23 -4.02 -6.06
C SER A 199 3.74 -2.60 -6.28
N ALA A 200 4.11 -1.67 -5.39
CA ALA A 200 3.77 -0.26 -5.51
C ALA A 200 4.87 0.64 -4.92
N CYS A 201 4.91 1.88 -5.36
CA CYS A 201 5.76 2.91 -4.79
C CYS A 201 5.05 4.27 -4.84
N SER A 202 5.38 5.15 -3.89
CA SER A 202 4.87 6.51 -3.85
C SER A 202 5.89 7.43 -3.19
N PHE A 203 6.16 8.57 -3.78
CA PHE A 203 6.91 9.61 -3.09
C PHE A 203 6.07 10.18 -1.95
N THR A 204 6.70 10.59 -0.88
CA THR A 204 6.06 11.37 0.17
C THR A 204 5.75 12.79 -0.33
N ASN A 205 5.39 13.72 0.55
CA ASN A 205 5.19 15.12 0.16
C ASN A 205 6.46 15.84 -0.32
N SER A 206 7.61 15.18 -0.19
CA SER A 206 8.91 15.65 -0.69
C SER A 206 9.54 14.61 -1.62
N ASP A 207 10.43 15.04 -2.49
CA ASP A 207 11.22 14.16 -3.35
C ASP A 207 12.26 13.32 -2.60
N MET A 208 12.46 13.62 -1.30
CA MET A 208 13.54 13.03 -0.51
C MET A 208 13.22 11.66 0.06
N GLN A 209 11.95 11.29 0.13
CA GLN A 209 11.52 10.02 0.69
C GLN A 209 10.55 9.29 -0.23
N ILE A 210 10.69 7.98 -0.29
CA ILE A 210 9.80 7.12 -1.06
C ILE A 210 9.31 5.95 -0.20
N LEU A 211 8.02 5.70 -0.27
CA LEU A 211 7.35 4.57 0.36
C LEU A 211 7.17 3.47 -0.68
N THR A 212 7.44 2.23 -0.30
CA THR A 212 7.33 1.07 -1.19
C THR A 212 6.55 -0.05 -0.53
N SER A 213 5.88 -0.88 -1.32
CA SER A 213 5.28 -2.15 -0.90
C SER A 213 5.80 -3.30 -1.75
N SER A 214 5.80 -4.49 -1.19
CA SER A 214 6.43 -5.67 -1.80
C SER A 214 5.65 -6.96 -1.58
N GLY A 215 5.87 -7.91 -2.47
CA GLY A 215 5.47 -9.31 -2.32
C GLY A 215 6.20 -10.05 -1.19
N ASP A 216 7.10 -9.39 -0.45
CA ASP A 216 7.68 -9.94 0.77
C ASP A 216 6.80 -9.73 2.02
N GLY A 217 5.61 -9.15 1.86
CA GLY A 217 4.67 -8.88 2.94
C GLY A 217 4.98 -7.62 3.73
N THR A 218 5.90 -6.78 3.26
CA THR A 218 6.32 -5.56 3.97
C THR A 218 6.08 -4.31 3.15
N CYS A 219 5.92 -3.19 3.86
CA CYS A 219 6.10 -1.86 3.31
C CYS A 219 7.38 -1.25 3.92
N ALA A 220 7.98 -0.31 3.22
CA ALA A 220 9.21 0.32 3.69
C ALA A 220 9.33 1.77 3.22
N LEU A 221 9.85 2.63 4.10
CA LEU A 221 10.16 4.03 3.83
C LEU A 221 11.66 4.19 3.65
N TRP A 222 12.07 4.83 2.57
CA TRP A 222 13.46 4.98 2.16
C TRP A 222 13.83 6.44 1.95
N ASP A 223 15.06 6.77 2.24
CA ASP A 223 15.68 8.05 1.85
C ASP A 223 16.17 7.94 0.40
N VAL A 224 15.71 8.83 -0.45
CA VAL A 224 16.04 8.82 -1.89
C VAL A 224 17.50 9.20 -2.12
N GLU A 225 18.08 10.07 -1.31
CA GLU A 225 19.45 10.53 -1.50
C GLU A 225 20.48 9.49 -1.08
N SER A 226 20.36 8.91 0.09
CA SER A 226 21.29 7.91 0.62
C SER A 226 20.96 6.48 0.20
N GLY A 227 19.71 6.20 -0.16
CA GLY A 227 19.21 4.85 -0.37
C GLY A 227 19.07 4.03 0.92
N GLN A 228 19.07 4.70 2.08
CA GLN A 228 18.94 4.03 3.37
C GLN A 228 17.47 3.74 3.71
N LEU A 229 17.25 2.59 4.32
CA LEU A 229 15.98 2.25 4.93
C LEU A 229 15.75 3.14 6.17
N LEU A 230 14.69 3.93 6.17
CA LEU A 230 14.31 4.78 7.30
C LEU A 230 13.38 4.06 8.26
N GLN A 231 12.39 3.34 7.74
CA GLN A 231 11.41 2.60 8.53
C GLN A 231 10.90 1.40 7.73
N SER A 232 10.60 0.30 8.42
CA SER A 232 9.94 -0.88 7.86
C SER A 232 8.62 -1.15 8.59
N PHE A 233 7.62 -1.65 7.85
CA PHE A 233 6.26 -1.89 8.34
C PHE A 233 5.94 -3.36 8.15
N HIS A 234 5.78 -4.07 9.27
CA HIS A 234 5.54 -5.50 9.32
C HIS A 234 4.17 -5.78 9.96
N GLY A 235 3.38 -6.67 9.36
CA GLY A 235 2.06 -7.03 9.88
C GLY A 235 1.16 -7.72 8.86
N HIS A 236 1.39 -7.51 7.54
CA HIS A 236 0.71 -8.29 6.52
C HIS A 236 1.16 -9.75 6.55
N GLY A 237 0.18 -10.66 6.41
CA GLY A 237 0.41 -12.10 6.39
C GLY A 237 0.73 -12.68 5.01
N ALA A 238 0.63 -11.86 3.94
CA ALA A 238 0.90 -12.23 2.56
C ALA A 238 1.40 -11.01 1.76
N ASP A 239 1.51 -11.14 0.44
CA ASP A 239 1.99 -10.10 -0.46
C ASP A 239 1.19 -8.80 -0.30
N VAL A 240 1.89 -7.67 -0.16
CA VAL A 240 1.28 -6.34 -0.21
C VAL A 240 1.22 -5.89 -1.66
N LEU A 241 0.02 -5.59 -2.16
CA LEU A 241 -0.19 -5.26 -3.58
C LEU A 241 -0.28 -3.76 -3.86
N CYS A 242 -0.74 -2.99 -2.89
CA CYS A 242 -1.02 -1.56 -3.08
C CYS A 242 -0.77 -0.76 -1.81
N LEU A 243 -0.57 0.54 -1.99
CA LEU A 243 -0.46 1.52 -0.94
C LEU A 243 -0.95 2.89 -1.40
N ASP A 244 -1.34 3.73 -0.46
CA ASP A 244 -1.62 5.14 -0.70
C ASP A 244 -1.30 5.98 0.53
N LEU A 245 -0.76 7.18 0.31
CA LEU A 245 -0.41 8.13 1.38
C LEU A 245 -1.61 9.00 1.74
N ALA A 246 -1.77 9.29 3.03
CA ALA A 246 -2.80 10.21 3.47
C ALA A 246 -2.59 11.61 2.86
N PRO A 247 -3.66 12.26 2.35
CA PRO A 247 -3.58 13.55 1.67
C PRO A 247 -3.41 14.74 2.62
N SER A 248 -3.00 14.53 3.87
CA SER A 248 -2.79 15.60 4.84
C SER A 248 -1.43 16.26 4.69
N GLU A 249 -1.33 17.55 5.01
CA GLU A 249 -0.04 18.27 5.10
C GLU A 249 0.90 17.63 6.12
N THR A 250 0.34 17.01 7.15
CA THR A 250 1.09 16.26 8.17
C THR A 250 1.52 14.88 7.72
N GLY A 251 0.91 14.30 6.67
CA GLY A 251 1.30 13.15 5.86
C GLY A 251 2.03 12.00 6.58
N HIS A 252 1.62 11.67 7.83
CA HIS A 252 2.34 10.69 8.62
C HIS A 252 1.73 9.30 8.61
N THR A 253 0.63 9.12 7.88
CA THR A 253 -0.06 7.84 7.76
C THR A 253 -0.18 7.41 6.31
N PHE A 254 -0.26 6.11 6.10
CA PHE A 254 -0.59 5.51 4.81
C PHE A 254 -1.45 4.27 4.99
N VAL A 255 -2.16 3.90 3.94
CA VAL A 255 -2.92 2.66 3.86
C VAL A 255 -2.20 1.68 2.93
N SER A 256 -2.23 0.39 3.28
CA SER A 256 -1.78 -0.71 2.41
C SER A 256 -2.86 -1.78 2.30
N GLY A 257 -2.85 -2.54 1.21
CA GLY A 257 -3.72 -3.67 0.99
C GLY A 257 -2.98 -4.81 0.30
N GLY A 258 -3.39 -6.04 0.55
CA GLY A 258 -2.67 -7.20 0.04
C GLY A 258 -3.48 -8.47 -0.12
N CYS A 259 -2.76 -9.57 -0.42
CA CYS A 259 -3.31 -10.91 -0.62
C CYS A 259 -3.80 -11.57 0.69
N ASP A 260 -3.51 -11.01 1.84
CA ASP A 260 -4.07 -11.43 3.13
C ASP A 260 -5.50 -10.91 3.36
N LYS A 261 -6.09 -10.21 2.37
CA LYS A 261 -7.44 -9.62 2.39
C LYS A 261 -7.61 -8.49 3.40
N LYS A 262 -6.49 -7.98 3.95
CA LYS A 262 -6.48 -6.92 4.95
C LYS A 262 -6.10 -5.58 4.31
N ALA A 263 -6.79 -4.53 4.77
CA ALA A 263 -6.34 -3.16 4.58
C ALA A 263 -5.83 -2.64 5.92
N MET A 264 -4.59 -2.15 5.95
CA MET A 264 -3.91 -1.73 7.18
C MET A 264 -3.51 -0.27 7.09
N ILE A 265 -3.76 0.48 8.17
CA ILE A 265 -3.32 1.87 8.32
C ILE A 265 -2.07 1.88 9.21
N TRP A 266 -1.07 2.62 8.75
CA TRP A 266 0.23 2.70 9.40
C TRP A 266 0.60 4.14 9.79
N ASP A 267 1.22 4.31 10.95
CA ASP A 267 1.93 5.55 11.28
C ASP A 267 3.40 5.42 10.83
N MET A 268 3.81 6.29 9.90
CA MET A 268 5.16 6.29 9.33
C MET A 268 6.26 6.62 10.34
N ARG A 269 5.93 7.29 11.45
CA ARG A 269 6.89 7.69 12.48
C ARG A 269 7.18 6.56 13.45
N SER A 270 6.13 5.89 13.93
CA SER A 270 6.26 4.79 14.89
C SER A 270 6.55 3.44 14.21
N GLY A 271 6.21 3.29 12.92
CA GLY A 271 6.27 2.03 12.21
C GLY A 271 5.16 1.05 12.59
N GLN A 272 4.18 1.49 13.38
CA GLN A 272 3.12 0.63 13.91
C GLN A 272 1.87 0.67 13.04
N CYS A 273 1.19 -0.47 12.96
CA CYS A 273 -0.17 -0.54 12.45
C CYS A 273 -1.12 0.11 13.46
N ILE A 274 -1.91 1.07 13.00
CA ILE A 274 -2.89 1.80 13.83
C ILE A 274 -4.25 1.10 13.77
N GLN A 275 -4.67 0.70 12.57
CA GLN A 275 -5.97 0.08 12.30
C GLN A 275 -5.82 -1.02 11.25
N SER A 276 -6.64 -2.07 11.34
CA SER A 276 -6.70 -3.17 10.37
C SER A 276 -8.14 -3.52 10.06
N PHE A 277 -8.47 -3.60 8.77
CA PHE A 277 -9.81 -3.89 8.26
C PHE A 277 -9.78 -5.21 7.51
N GLU A 278 -10.62 -6.17 7.94
CA GLU A 278 -10.66 -7.55 7.44
C GLU A 278 -12.06 -7.90 6.95
N THR A 279 -12.58 -7.14 6.00
CA THR A 279 -13.95 -7.34 5.51
C THR A 279 -14.01 -7.95 4.11
N HIS A 280 -12.94 -7.81 3.30
CA HIS A 280 -12.88 -8.42 1.98
C HIS A 280 -12.73 -9.94 2.03
N GLU A 281 -13.29 -10.61 1.02
CA GLU A 281 -13.24 -12.07 0.88
C GLU A 281 -12.10 -12.56 -0.03
N SER A 282 -11.42 -11.64 -0.74
CA SER A 282 -10.30 -11.92 -1.63
C SER A 282 -9.26 -10.81 -1.60
N ASP A 283 -8.22 -10.92 -2.44
CA ASP A 283 -7.09 -10.02 -2.52
C ASP A 283 -7.52 -8.57 -2.72
N ILE A 284 -6.86 -7.64 -2.02
CA ILE A 284 -7.06 -6.20 -2.18
C ILE A 284 -6.02 -5.69 -3.18
N ASN A 285 -6.48 -5.34 -4.38
CA ASN A 285 -5.63 -4.91 -5.48
C ASN A 285 -5.31 -3.41 -5.46
N SER A 286 -6.18 -2.59 -4.87
CA SER A 286 -6.03 -1.14 -4.85
C SER A 286 -6.65 -0.53 -3.61
N VAL A 287 -5.98 0.46 -3.05
CA VAL A 287 -6.47 1.29 -1.95
C VAL A 287 -6.24 2.75 -2.27
N ARG A 288 -7.15 3.63 -1.84
CA ARG A 288 -7.09 5.08 -2.04
C ARG A 288 -7.71 5.83 -0.90
N TYR A 289 -7.00 6.82 -0.38
CA TYR A 289 -7.56 7.74 0.58
C TYR A 289 -8.68 8.58 -0.02
N PHE A 290 -9.71 8.80 0.76
CA PHE A 290 -10.69 9.83 0.48
C PHE A 290 -10.02 11.22 0.56
N PRO A 291 -10.41 12.22 -0.24
CA PRO A 291 -9.73 13.51 -0.30
C PRO A 291 -9.59 14.25 1.04
N SER A 292 -10.49 14.03 2.01
CA SER A 292 -10.37 14.62 3.35
C SER A 292 -9.32 13.93 4.24
N GLY A 293 -8.92 12.71 3.91
CA GLY A 293 -8.00 11.92 4.73
C GLY A 293 -8.64 11.12 5.87
N ASP A 294 -9.95 11.25 6.10
CA ASP A 294 -10.68 10.58 7.19
C ASP A 294 -11.23 9.20 6.82
N ALA A 295 -11.13 8.84 5.55
CA ALA A 295 -11.67 7.60 4.99
C ALA A 295 -10.76 7.08 3.87
N PHE A 296 -10.96 5.84 3.45
CA PHE A 296 -10.33 5.29 2.24
C PHE A 296 -11.25 4.29 1.56
N ALA A 297 -11.04 4.08 0.27
CA ALA A 297 -11.69 3.02 -0.50
C ALA A 297 -10.70 1.93 -0.87
N SER A 298 -11.21 0.71 -1.00
CA SER A 298 -10.50 -0.46 -1.51
C SER A 298 -11.19 -1.06 -2.72
N GLY A 299 -10.44 -1.69 -3.60
CA GLY A 299 -10.93 -2.53 -4.69
C GLY A 299 -10.32 -3.92 -4.60
N SER A 300 -11.16 -4.97 -4.72
CA SER A 300 -10.76 -6.35 -4.48
C SER A 300 -11.17 -7.30 -5.59
N ASP A 301 -10.50 -8.44 -5.63
CA ASP A 301 -10.86 -9.56 -6.51
C ASP A 301 -12.18 -10.24 -6.13
N ASP A 302 -12.78 -9.91 -4.97
CA ASP A 302 -14.15 -10.29 -4.62
C ASP A 302 -15.24 -9.55 -5.42
N ALA A 303 -14.85 -8.75 -6.42
CA ALA A 303 -15.69 -7.93 -7.28
C ALA A 303 -16.39 -6.75 -6.56
N THR A 304 -15.98 -6.43 -5.34
CA THR A 304 -16.50 -5.31 -4.56
C THR A 304 -15.47 -4.19 -4.40
N CYS A 305 -15.97 -2.97 -4.30
CA CYS A 305 -15.22 -1.86 -3.74
C CYS A 305 -15.86 -1.49 -2.40
N ARG A 306 -15.06 -1.11 -1.42
CA ARG A 306 -15.55 -0.81 -0.06
C ARG A 306 -15.00 0.52 0.41
N LEU A 307 -15.78 1.22 1.22
CA LEU A 307 -15.41 2.48 1.86
C LEU A 307 -15.32 2.27 3.37
N TYR A 308 -14.24 2.76 3.96
CA TYR A 308 -13.96 2.67 5.40
C TYR A 308 -13.81 4.07 5.99
N ASP A 309 -14.44 4.32 7.12
CA ASP A 309 -14.24 5.54 7.91
C ASP A 309 -13.24 5.25 9.03
N LEU A 310 -12.12 5.98 9.04
CA LEU A 310 -11.03 5.80 10.02
C LEU A 310 -11.44 6.24 11.43
N ARG A 311 -12.35 7.21 11.55
CA ARG A 311 -12.84 7.71 12.84
C ARG A 311 -13.84 6.76 13.45
N ALA A 312 -14.68 6.16 12.61
CA ALA A 312 -15.65 5.15 13.02
C ALA A 312 -15.02 3.75 13.15
N ASP A 313 -13.80 3.54 12.63
CA ASP A 313 -13.07 2.28 12.62
C ASP A 313 -13.90 1.12 12.04
N ARG A 314 -14.61 1.39 10.96
CA ARG A 314 -15.51 0.41 10.31
C ARG A 314 -15.73 0.68 8.83
N GLU A 315 -16.17 -0.36 8.13
CA GLU A 315 -16.73 -0.25 6.78
C GLU A 315 -18.07 0.52 6.83
N VAL A 316 -18.23 1.52 5.97
CA VAL A 316 -19.45 2.36 5.89
C VAL A 316 -20.23 2.17 4.61
N ALA A 317 -19.64 1.65 3.56
CA ALA A 317 -20.34 1.36 2.30
C ALA A 317 -19.65 0.24 1.50
N VAL A 318 -20.49 -0.52 0.75
CA VAL A 318 -20.06 -1.52 -0.21
C VAL A 318 -20.63 -1.16 -1.58
N TYR A 319 -19.76 -1.10 -2.57
CA TYR A 319 -20.12 -0.83 -3.97
C TYR A 319 -20.02 -2.14 -4.75
N SER A 320 -21.16 -2.75 -5.00
CA SER A 320 -21.28 -4.03 -5.69
C SER A 320 -22.55 -4.10 -6.55
N LYS A 321 -22.55 -5.00 -7.50
CA LYS A 321 -23.75 -5.40 -8.26
C LYS A 321 -23.65 -6.87 -8.63
N ASP A 322 -24.76 -7.59 -8.60
CA ASP A 322 -24.81 -9.02 -8.96
C ASP A 322 -24.29 -9.31 -10.37
N SER A 323 -24.37 -8.29 -11.26
CA SER A 323 -23.85 -8.41 -12.62
C SER A 323 -22.32 -8.26 -12.72
N ILE A 324 -21.65 -7.82 -11.68
CA ILE A 324 -20.20 -7.66 -11.63
C ILE A 324 -19.63 -8.89 -10.92
N ILE A 325 -18.99 -9.75 -11.69
CA ILE A 325 -18.37 -11.00 -11.21
C ILE A 325 -16.85 -10.99 -11.33
N PHE A 326 -16.29 -9.93 -11.89
CA PHE A 326 -14.84 -9.76 -12.08
C PHE A 326 -14.28 -8.79 -11.06
N GLY A 327 -13.07 -9.06 -10.59
CA GLY A 327 -12.38 -8.27 -9.59
C GLY A 327 -12.14 -6.82 -10.01
N ALA A 328 -12.17 -5.93 -9.02
CA ALA A 328 -11.75 -4.55 -9.16
C ALA A 328 -10.21 -4.50 -9.02
N SER A 329 -9.55 -3.98 -10.05
CA SER A 329 -8.09 -3.88 -10.11
C SER A 329 -7.54 -2.54 -9.61
N SER A 330 -8.35 -1.49 -9.71
CA SER A 330 -7.93 -0.13 -9.36
C SER A 330 -9.12 0.73 -8.98
N VAL A 331 -8.92 1.61 -8.01
CA VAL A 331 -9.91 2.59 -7.55
C VAL A 331 -9.27 3.96 -7.40
N ASP A 332 -10.06 5.03 -7.62
CA ASP A 332 -9.67 6.40 -7.29
C ASP A 332 -10.90 7.31 -7.13
N PHE A 333 -10.78 8.33 -6.29
CA PHE A 333 -11.85 9.29 -6.03
C PHE A 333 -11.80 10.50 -6.97
N SER A 334 -12.95 11.10 -7.24
CA SER A 334 -12.99 12.49 -7.70
C SER A 334 -12.48 13.43 -6.60
N LEU A 335 -12.02 14.63 -6.96
CA LEU A 335 -11.52 15.60 -5.96
C LEU A 335 -12.56 15.99 -4.91
N SER A 336 -13.83 15.96 -5.26
CA SER A 336 -14.94 16.20 -4.31
C SER A 336 -15.23 15.01 -3.39
N GLY A 337 -14.67 13.83 -3.67
CA GLY A 337 -15.02 12.59 -3.01
C GLY A 337 -16.39 12.02 -3.39
N ARG A 338 -17.18 12.72 -4.24
CA ARG A 338 -18.55 12.29 -4.59
C ARG A 338 -18.57 11.08 -5.51
N LEU A 339 -17.57 10.93 -6.39
CA LEU A 339 -17.47 9.81 -7.32
C LEU A 339 -16.29 8.91 -6.95
N LEU A 340 -16.52 7.61 -7.04
CA LEU A 340 -15.49 6.59 -7.01
C LEU A 340 -15.40 5.95 -8.40
N PHE A 341 -14.25 6.03 -9.03
CA PHE A 341 -13.94 5.35 -10.27
C PHE A 341 -13.29 4.02 -9.95
N ALA A 342 -13.78 2.93 -10.54
CA ALA A 342 -13.23 1.59 -10.34
C ALA A 342 -13.01 0.91 -11.69
N GLY A 343 -11.78 0.44 -11.94
CA GLY A 343 -11.41 -0.36 -13.10
C GLY A 343 -11.55 -1.84 -12.79
N TYR A 344 -12.05 -2.62 -13.75
CA TYR A 344 -12.37 -4.03 -13.57
C TYR A 344 -11.65 -4.93 -14.59
N ASN A 345 -11.57 -6.21 -14.22
CA ASN A 345 -11.00 -7.24 -15.08
C ASN A 345 -11.91 -7.61 -16.27
N ASP A 346 -13.16 -7.11 -16.31
CA ASP A 346 -14.10 -7.23 -17.44
C ASP A 346 -13.94 -6.13 -18.50
N TYR A 347 -12.81 -5.38 -18.44
CA TYR A 347 -12.43 -4.30 -19.38
C TYR A 347 -13.19 -2.99 -19.17
N THR A 348 -14.11 -2.94 -18.23
CA THR A 348 -14.95 -1.76 -17.96
C THR A 348 -14.41 -0.93 -16.79
N ILE A 349 -14.83 0.34 -16.79
CA ILE A 349 -14.66 1.24 -15.65
C ILE A 349 -16.06 1.58 -15.15
N ASN A 350 -16.35 1.31 -13.88
CA ASN A 350 -17.62 1.68 -13.26
C ASN A 350 -17.42 2.95 -12.43
N VAL A 351 -18.40 3.84 -12.53
CA VAL A 351 -18.45 5.09 -11.77
C VAL A 351 -19.54 4.97 -10.73
N TRP A 352 -19.17 5.11 -9.47
CA TRP A 352 -20.06 4.98 -8.32
C TRP A 352 -20.32 6.33 -7.65
N ASP A 353 -21.55 6.59 -7.28
CA ASP A 353 -21.89 7.66 -6.35
C ASP A 353 -21.56 7.19 -4.93
N VAL A 354 -20.55 7.80 -4.32
CA VAL A 354 -20.03 7.40 -3.01
C VAL A 354 -21.08 7.50 -1.92
N LEU A 355 -21.91 8.54 -1.94
CA LEU A 355 -22.95 8.76 -0.93
C LEU A 355 -24.15 7.83 -1.11
N LYS A 356 -24.59 7.63 -2.35
CA LYS A 356 -25.80 6.83 -2.64
C LYS A 356 -25.53 5.35 -2.82
N GLY A 357 -24.27 4.93 -2.90
CA GLY A 357 -23.89 3.56 -3.16
C GLY A 357 -24.33 3.03 -4.54
N THR A 358 -24.79 3.91 -5.44
CA THR A 358 -25.35 3.52 -6.73
C THR A 358 -24.33 3.71 -7.85
N ARG A 359 -24.37 2.80 -8.84
CA ARG A 359 -23.58 2.97 -10.05
C ARG A 359 -24.19 4.03 -10.96
N VAL A 360 -23.44 5.09 -11.24
CA VAL A 360 -23.88 6.23 -12.07
C VAL A 360 -23.62 5.98 -13.55
N SER A 361 -22.49 5.36 -13.88
CA SER A 361 -22.08 5.11 -15.26
C SER A 361 -21.19 3.88 -15.41
N ILE A 362 -21.15 3.35 -16.64
CA ILE A 362 -20.18 2.35 -17.07
C ILE A 362 -19.45 2.92 -18.29
N LEU A 363 -18.13 2.90 -18.25
CA LEU A 363 -17.30 3.39 -19.34
C LEU A 363 -16.71 2.19 -20.09
N PHE A 364 -16.98 2.15 -21.37
CA PHE A 364 -16.47 1.15 -22.29
C PHE A 364 -15.41 1.77 -23.20
N GLY A 365 -14.44 0.97 -23.60
CA GLY A 365 -13.40 1.43 -24.52
C GLY A 365 -12.15 0.59 -24.50
N HIS A 366 -11.66 0.17 -23.34
CA HIS A 366 -10.55 -0.76 -23.25
C HIS A 366 -10.94 -2.14 -23.81
N GLU A 367 -9.96 -2.80 -24.44
CA GLU A 367 -10.12 -4.10 -25.10
C GLU A 367 -9.54 -5.25 -24.27
N ASN A 368 -9.03 -4.94 -23.06
CA ASN A 368 -8.52 -5.91 -22.08
C ASN A 368 -8.68 -5.33 -20.67
N ARG A 369 -8.24 -6.10 -19.65
CA ARG A 369 -8.34 -5.70 -18.22
C ARG A 369 -7.82 -4.30 -18.00
N VAL A 370 -8.58 -3.50 -17.27
CA VAL A 370 -8.10 -2.23 -16.73
C VAL A 370 -7.21 -2.58 -15.54
N SER A 371 -5.95 -2.16 -15.56
CA SER A 371 -4.97 -2.51 -14.53
C SER A 371 -4.71 -1.37 -13.56
N THR A 372 -4.87 -0.14 -14.01
CA THR A 372 -4.56 1.05 -13.20
C THR A 372 -5.46 2.22 -13.60
N LEU A 373 -5.77 3.07 -12.64
CA LEU A 373 -6.61 4.25 -12.83
C LEU A 373 -6.17 5.34 -11.86
N ARG A 374 -6.09 6.59 -12.32
CA ARG A 374 -5.75 7.76 -11.51
C ARG A 374 -6.50 9.00 -12.00
N VAL A 375 -7.12 9.71 -11.08
CA VAL A 375 -7.72 11.01 -11.34
C VAL A 375 -6.63 12.08 -11.44
N SER A 376 -6.78 13.03 -12.36
CA SER A 376 -5.81 14.12 -12.53
C SER A 376 -5.77 15.03 -11.29
N PRO A 377 -4.63 15.65 -10.97
CA PRO A 377 -4.50 16.50 -9.77
C PRO A 377 -5.47 17.68 -9.71
N ASP A 378 -6.06 18.08 -10.83
CA ASP A 378 -7.09 19.13 -10.90
C ASP A 378 -8.52 18.60 -11.01
N GLY A 379 -8.68 17.28 -11.05
CA GLY A 379 -9.99 16.62 -11.13
C GLY A 379 -10.73 16.78 -12.45
N THR A 380 -10.12 17.39 -13.48
CA THR A 380 -10.79 17.63 -14.76
C THR A 380 -10.89 16.40 -15.64
N ALA A 381 -10.03 15.41 -15.42
CA ALA A 381 -9.96 14.16 -16.15
C ALA A 381 -9.46 13.02 -15.25
N PHE A 382 -9.53 11.81 -15.75
CA PHE A 382 -8.76 10.71 -15.20
C PHE A 382 -8.10 9.91 -16.32
N CYS A 383 -7.03 9.19 -15.99
CA CYS A 383 -6.36 8.30 -16.91
C CYS A 383 -6.48 6.85 -16.43
N SER A 384 -6.71 5.93 -17.35
CA SER A 384 -6.70 4.49 -17.11
C SER A 384 -5.66 3.80 -17.99
N GLY A 385 -4.99 2.80 -17.45
CA GLY A 385 -4.09 1.90 -18.18
C GLY A 385 -4.67 0.50 -18.25
N SER A 386 -4.36 -0.23 -19.31
CA SER A 386 -4.94 -1.55 -19.56
C SER A 386 -3.93 -2.53 -20.13
N TRP A 387 -4.27 -3.80 -20.01
CA TRP A 387 -3.58 -4.91 -20.67
C TRP A 387 -3.73 -4.91 -22.20
N ASP A 388 -4.54 -3.98 -22.75
CA ASP A 388 -4.60 -3.69 -24.18
C ASP A 388 -3.43 -2.85 -24.71
N HIS A 389 -2.40 -2.62 -23.88
CA HIS A 389 -1.18 -1.85 -24.15
C HIS A 389 -1.39 -0.34 -24.26
N THR A 390 -2.56 0.17 -23.92
CA THR A 390 -2.91 1.60 -24.05
C THR A 390 -3.23 2.23 -22.72
N LEU A 391 -3.02 3.56 -22.66
CA LEU A 391 -3.65 4.38 -21.65
C LEU A 391 -4.74 5.23 -22.32
N ARG A 392 -5.80 5.55 -21.59
CA ARG A 392 -6.92 6.38 -22.05
C ARG A 392 -7.19 7.49 -21.06
N ILE A 393 -7.37 8.70 -21.59
CA ILE A 393 -7.74 9.89 -20.82
C ILE A 393 -9.22 10.12 -21.06
N TRP A 394 -9.96 10.21 -19.96
CA TRP A 394 -11.40 10.35 -19.90
C TRP A 394 -11.78 11.72 -19.30
N ALA A 395 -12.75 12.40 -19.92
CA ALA A 395 -13.35 13.64 -19.44
C ALA A 395 -14.74 13.89 -20.06
#